data_d5dbcbbb492d775299ca7e9b8593c8c8
#
_entry.id   d5dbcbbb492d775299ca7e9b8593c8c8
#
_cell.length_a   1.000
_cell.length_b   1.000
_cell.length_c   1.000
_cell.angle_alpha   90.00
_cell.angle_beta   90.00
_cell.angle_gamma   90.00
#
_symmetry.space_group_name_H-M   'P 1'
#
loop_
_entity.id
_entity.type
_entity.pdbx_description
1 polymer ?
#
loop_
_entity_poly.entity_id
_entity_poly.type
_entity_poly.pdbx_seq_one_letter_code
_entity_poly.pdbx_strand_id
1 'polypeptide(L)'
;DFAGFGQSDEPSEVWGVEEYTQLIEELVKVENIENPILLGHSFGGRVGILYSSRNQVKKLILVDAAGVKPRRSLKYYLKVYSFKISKRLMPLIYGKEGAKKRIEEARAKRGSSDYNNATPMMRAILSKVVNEDLKYCMPQIKAPTLLIWGENDTATPLRDAQTMEKLIPDAGLVSFPGCGHYSFLDNPIQFAAVLRS
;
A
#
# COMPACT_ATOMS: atom_id res chain seq x y z
N ASP A 1 11.46 4.86 10.14
CA ASP A 1 11.16 4.29 8.80
C ASP A 1 10.79 2.81 8.95
N PHE A 2 9.92 2.29 8.09
CA PHE A 2 9.70 0.85 7.99
C PHE A 2 10.95 0.15 7.46
N ALA A 3 11.13 -1.13 7.83
CA ALA A 3 12.21 -1.96 7.31
C ALA A 3 12.21 -1.96 5.77
N GLY A 4 13.35 -1.63 5.17
CA GLY A 4 13.55 -1.47 3.73
C GLY A 4 13.08 -0.12 3.15
N PHE A 5 12.62 0.82 3.98
CA PHE A 5 12.26 2.17 3.56
C PHE A 5 13.19 3.20 4.21
N GLY A 6 13.35 4.36 3.53
CA GLY A 6 14.16 5.44 4.03
C GLY A 6 15.60 5.02 4.33
N GLN A 7 16.01 5.14 5.59
CA GLN A 7 17.34 4.76 6.07
C GLN A 7 17.37 3.42 6.84
N SER A 8 16.21 2.73 6.93
CA SER A 8 16.13 1.44 7.63
C SER A 8 16.65 0.30 6.76
N ASP A 9 17.33 -0.66 7.40
CA ASP A 9 17.81 -1.86 6.74
C ASP A 9 16.68 -2.68 6.11
N GLU A 10 17.01 -3.41 5.05
CA GLU A 10 16.05 -4.33 4.43
C GLU A 10 15.80 -5.56 5.31
N PRO A 11 14.57 -6.08 5.29
CA PRO A 11 14.29 -7.36 5.92
C PRO A 11 15.16 -8.50 5.34
N SER A 12 15.51 -9.48 6.16
CA SER A 12 16.24 -10.68 5.72
C SER A 12 15.42 -11.62 4.85
N GLU A 13 14.09 -11.48 4.86
CA GLU A 13 13.14 -12.28 4.10
C GLU A 13 12.01 -11.44 3.52
N VAL A 14 11.18 -12.04 2.65
CA VAL A 14 10.08 -11.33 1.97
C VAL A 14 8.90 -11.13 2.94
N TRP A 15 8.82 -9.93 3.51
CA TRP A 15 7.73 -9.53 4.39
C TRP A 15 6.42 -9.28 3.64
N GLY A 16 5.29 -9.51 4.33
CA GLY A 16 3.95 -9.07 3.96
C GLY A 16 3.44 -8.00 4.92
N VAL A 17 2.17 -7.68 4.85
CA VAL A 17 1.53 -6.69 5.74
C VAL A 17 1.59 -7.15 7.20
N GLU A 18 1.56 -8.46 7.44
CA GLU A 18 1.63 -9.04 8.79
C GLU A 18 2.91 -8.67 9.52
N GLU A 19 4.07 -8.90 8.91
CA GLU A 19 5.37 -8.66 9.53
C GLU A 19 5.59 -7.15 9.79
N TYR A 20 5.15 -6.29 8.89
CA TYR A 20 5.16 -4.83 9.12
C TYR A 20 4.22 -4.41 10.25
N THR A 21 3.08 -5.08 10.39
CA THR A 21 2.14 -4.78 11.48
C THR A 21 2.71 -5.21 12.83
N GLN A 22 3.34 -6.39 12.89
CA GLN A 22 4.02 -6.87 14.11
C GLN A 22 5.13 -5.91 14.55
N LEU A 23 5.89 -5.33 13.61
CA LEU A 23 6.90 -4.32 13.93
C LEU A 23 6.28 -3.10 14.64
N ILE A 24 5.10 -2.64 14.20
CA ILE A 24 4.39 -1.54 14.87
C ILE A 24 3.82 -1.98 16.22
N GLU A 25 3.35 -3.22 16.35
CA GLU A 25 2.88 -3.77 17.63
C GLU A 25 4.00 -3.81 18.66
N GLU A 26 5.18 -4.24 18.24
CA GLU A 26 6.38 -4.23 19.10
C GLU A 26 6.79 -2.82 19.49
N LEU A 27 6.81 -1.88 18.54
CA LEU A 27 7.13 -0.47 18.80
C LEU A 27 6.16 0.14 19.82
N VAL A 28 4.86 -0.04 19.63
CA VAL A 28 3.82 0.47 20.54
C VAL A 28 3.98 -0.12 21.95
N LYS A 29 4.33 -1.41 22.04
CA LYS A 29 4.59 -2.08 23.31
C LYS A 29 5.86 -1.56 24.00
N VAL A 30 6.96 -1.44 23.28
CA VAL A 30 8.26 -0.97 23.82
C VAL A 30 8.16 0.47 24.30
N GLU A 31 7.49 1.32 23.53
CA GLU A 31 7.30 2.73 23.86
C GLU A 31 6.15 2.97 24.87
N ASN A 32 5.48 1.91 25.33
CA ASN A 32 4.35 1.97 26.27
C ASN A 32 3.24 2.94 25.80
N ILE A 33 2.93 2.92 24.48
CA ILE A 33 1.90 3.80 23.91
C ILE A 33 0.53 3.16 24.15
N GLU A 34 -0.34 3.87 24.88
CA GLU A 34 -1.72 3.45 25.12
C GLU A 34 -2.66 4.15 24.14
N ASN A 35 -3.57 3.37 23.53
CA ASN A 35 -4.62 3.88 22.64
C ASN A 35 -4.11 4.86 21.58
N PRO A 36 -3.17 4.47 20.69
CA PRO A 36 -2.60 5.35 19.69
C PRO A 36 -3.65 5.90 18.73
N ILE A 37 -3.40 7.09 18.18
CA ILE A 37 -4.04 7.55 16.95
C ILE A 37 -3.13 7.11 15.81
N LEU A 38 -3.64 6.29 14.90
CA LEU A 38 -2.89 5.85 13.73
C LEU A 38 -3.28 6.67 12.51
N LEU A 39 -2.28 7.22 11.81
CA LEU A 39 -2.46 7.82 10.50
C LEU A 39 -1.62 7.04 9.50
N GLY A 40 -2.27 6.48 8.48
CA GLY A 40 -1.60 5.70 7.44
C GLY A 40 -1.91 6.22 6.04
N HIS A 41 -0.85 6.57 5.28
CA HIS A 41 -0.94 6.90 3.87
C HIS A 41 -0.51 5.70 3.02
N SER A 42 -1.21 5.44 1.93
CA SER A 42 -0.84 4.41 0.95
C SER A 42 -0.50 3.06 1.61
N PHE A 43 0.76 2.60 1.57
CA PHE A 43 1.20 1.37 2.23
C PHE A 43 0.98 1.40 3.75
N GLY A 44 1.24 2.54 4.42
CA GLY A 44 0.97 2.70 5.85
C GLY A 44 -0.50 2.47 6.22
N GLY A 45 -1.42 2.70 5.28
CA GLY A 45 -2.83 2.37 5.45
C GLY A 45 -3.09 0.87 5.60
N ARG A 46 -2.34 0.00 4.89
CA ARG A 46 -2.43 -1.46 5.07
C ARG A 46 -2.08 -1.87 6.48
N VAL A 47 -0.98 -1.35 6.99
CA VAL A 47 -0.52 -1.61 8.36
C VAL A 47 -1.53 -1.09 9.37
N GLY A 48 -2.02 0.14 9.19
CA GLY A 48 -3.05 0.73 10.05
C GLY A 48 -4.36 -0.05 10.09
N ILE A 49 -4.83 -0.56 8.96
CA ILE A 49 -6.03 -1.42 8.85
C ILE A 49 -5.82 -2.72 9.63
N LEU A 50 -4.74 -3.45 9.36
CA LEU A 50 -4.50 -4.73 10.03
C LEU A 50 -4.25 -4.54 11.53
N TYR A 51 -3.47 -3.55 11.92
CA TYR A 51 -3.24 -3.21 13.31
C TYR A 51 -4.55 -2.92 14.05
N SER A 52 -5.38 -2.02 13.51
CA SER A 52 -6.62 -1.58 14.16
C SER A 52 -7.72 -2.65 14.17
N SER A 53 -7.60 -3.69 13.35
CA SER A 53 -8.55 -4.80 13.36
C SER A 53 -8.38 -5.72 14.57
N ARG A 54 -7.22 -5.71 15.22
CA ARG A 54 -6.88 -6.60 16.34
C ARG A 54 -6.35 -5.91 17.59
N ASN A 55 -5.99 -4.63 17.49
CA ASN A 55 -5.49 -3.84 18.60
C ASN A 55 -6.40 -2.64 18.87
N GLN A 56 -6.39 -2.18 20.12
CA GLN A 56 -7.14 -0.99 20.49
C GLN A 56 -6.40 0.26 19.99
N VAL A 57 -7.12 1.13 19.29
CA VAL A 57 -6.66 2.45 18.86
C VAL A 57 -7.71 3.50 19.18
N LYS A 58 -7.29 4.72 19.44
CA LYS A 58 -8.20 5.84 19.72
C LYS A 58 -8.92 6.32 18.47
N LYS A 59 -8.20 6.43 17.36
CA LYS A 59 -8.70 6.78 16.01
C LYS A 59 -7.82 6.14 14.94
N LEU A 60 -8.43 5.78 13.82
CA LEU A 60 -7.72 5.41 12.59
C LEU A 60 -7.96 6.47 11.53
N ILE A 61 -6.91 6.97 10.91
CA ILE A 61 -6.96 7.95 9.83
C ILE A 61 -6.27 7.34 8.61
N LEU A 62 -7.02 7.14 7.55
CA LEU A 62 -6.53 6.54 6.31
C LEU A 62 -6.54 7.58 5.18
N VAL A 63 -5.36 7.91 4.69
CA VAL A 63 -5.16 8.94 3.66
C VAL A 63 -4.70 8.27 2.38
N ASP A 64 -5.50 8.32 1.32
CA ASP A 64 -5.18 7.68 0.03
C ASP A 64 -4.63 6.25 0.23
N ALA A 65 -5.26 5.49 1.14
CA ALA A 65 -4.68 4.29 1.73
C ALA A 65 -4.85 3.06 0.83
N ALA A 66 -3.84 2.21 0.80
CA ALA A 66 -3.97 0.87 0.25
C ALA A 66 -4.61 -0.07 1.30
N GLY A 67 -5.26 -1.15 0.85
CA GLY A 67 -5.92 -2.14 1.72
C GLY A 67 -6.86 -3.03 0.95
N VAL A 68 -7.49 -2.49 -0.09
CA VAL A 68 -8.30 -3.24 -1.05
C VAL A 68 -7.38 -3.77 -2.16
N LYS A 69 -7.54 -5.06 -2.50
CA LYS A 69 -6.79 -5.65 -3.61
C LYS A 69 -7.19 -5.02 -4.95
N PRO A 70 -6.24 -4.52 -5.75
CA PRO A 70 -6.55 -3.90 -7.03
C PRO A 70 -7.32 -4.83 -7.97
N ARG A 71 -8.42 -4.33 -8.54
CA ARG A 71 -9.14 -5.05 -9.60
C ARG A 71 -8.33 -4.96 -10.90
N ARG A 72 -7.91 -6.10 -11.41
CA ARG A 72 -7.09 -6.19 -12.61
C ARG A 72 -7.90 -6.73 -13.78
N SER A 73 -7.79 -6.09 -14.95
CA SER A 73 -8.48 -6.49 -16.17
C SER A 73 -7.85 -7.76 -16.78
N LEU A 74 -8.59 -8.47 -17.63
CA LEU A 74 -8.06 -9.59 -18.43
C LEU A 74 -6.85 -9.16 -19.27
N LYS A 75 -6.86 -7.92 -19.81
CA LYS A 75 -5.74 -7.34 -20.55
C LYS A 75 -4.47 -7.23 -19.69
N TYR A 76 -4.61 -6.93 -18.40
CA TYR A 76 -3.50 -6.93 -17.46
C TYR A 76 -2.90 -8.33 -17.32
N TYR A 77 -3.74 -9.36 -17.11
CA TYR A 77 -3.28 -10.74 -16.97
C TYR A 77 -2.59 -11.25 -18.24
N LEU A 78 -3.15 -10.99 -19.42
CA LEU A 78 -2.52 -11.31 -20.69
C LEU A 78 -1.13 -10.68 -20.81
N LYS A 79 -1.00 -9.40 -20.42
CA LYS A 79 0.27 -8.67 -20.44
C LYS A 79 1.31 -9.24 -19.45
N VAL A 80 0.84 -9.69 -18.27
CA VAL A 80 1.70 -10.31 -17.27
C VAL A 80 2.15 -11.70 -17.73
N TYR A 81 1.23 -12.53 -18.24
CA TYR A 81 1.57 -13.88 -18.71
C TYR A 81 2.47 -13.84 -19.96
N SER A 82 2.19 -12.96 -20.93
CA SER A 82 3.07 -12.78 -22.08
C SER A 82 4.48 -12.38 -21.67
N PHE A 83 4.62 -11.51 -20.67
CA PHE A 83 5.92 -11.13 -20.13
C PHE A 83 6.63 -12.29 -19.41
N LYS A 84 5.88 -13.10 -18.64
CA LYS A 84 6.46 -14.31 -17.99
C LYS A 84 6.96 -15.31 -19.00
N ILE A 85 6.22 -15.55 -20.08
CA ILE A 85 6.61 -16.42 -21.18
C ILE A 85 7.87 -15.86 -21.90
N SER A 86 7.84 -14.58 -22.27
CA SER A 86 8.98 -13.89 -22.87
C SER A 86 10.23 -14.01 -22.00
N LYS A 87 10.12 -13.79 -20.69
CA LYS A 87 11.22 -13.92 -19.73
C LYS A 87 11.82 -15.33 -19.74
N ARG A 88 10.99 -16.37 -19.90
CA ARG A 88 11.44 -17.78 -19.96
C ARG A 88 12.14 -18.11 -21.29
N LEU A 89 11.70 -17.49 -22.39
CA LEU A 89 12.23 -17.75 -23.73
C LEU A 89 13.44 -16.85 -24.08
N MET A 90 13.55 -15.65 -23.54
CA MET A 90 14.64 -14.70 -23.82
C MET A 90 16.05 -15.29 -23.65
N PRO A 91 16.36 -16.09 -22.60
CA PRO A 91 17.69 -16.69 -22.47
C PRO A 91 18.06 -17.64 -23.61
N LEU A 92 17.09 -18.30 -24.24
CA LEU A 92 17.30 -19.22 -25.37
C LEU A 92 17.63 -18.45 -26.65
N ILE A 93 17.13 -17.20 -26.79
CA ILE A 93 17.29 -16.39 -28.02
C ILE A 93 18.51 -15.46 -27.89
N TYR A 94 18.75 -14.86 -26.74
CA TYR A 94 19.74 -13.80 -26.54
C TYR A 94 20.87 -14.18 -25.58
N GLY A 95 20.93 -15.44 -25.13
CA GLY A 95 21.83 -15.86 -24.07
C GLY A 95 21.47 -15.25 -22.69
N LYS A 96 22.16 -15.70 -21.64
CA LYS A 96 21.81 -15.29 -20.25
C LYS A 96 21.99 -13.78 -20.02
N GLU A 97 23.11 -13.20 -20.48
CA GLU A 97 23.42 -11.78 -20.28
C GLU A 97 22.54 -10.86 -21.14
N GLY A 98 22.32 -11.17 -22.41
CA GLY A 98 21.44 -10.42 -23.29
C GLY A 98 19.97 -10.45 -22.84
N ALA A 99 19.52 -11.57 -22.29
CA ALA A 99 18.19 -11.71 -21.70
C ALA A 99 18.03 -10.84 -20.44
N LYS A 100 19.03 -10.83 -19.55
CA LYS A 100 19.02 -10.02 -18.32
C LYS A 100 18.83 -8.54 -18.63
N LYS A 101 19.65 -7.99 -19.53
CA LYS A 101 19.55 -6.57 -19.95
C LYS A 101 18.16 -6.22 -20.50
N ARG A 102 17.61 -7.03 -21.42
CA ARG A 102 16.30 -6.78 -22.03
C ARG A 102 15.14 -6.91 -21.03
N ILE A 103 15.25 -7.85 -20.08
CA ILE A 103 14.26 -7.99 -19.01
C ILE A 103 14.26 -6.76 -18.10
N GLU A 104 15.44 -6.23 -17.74
CA GLU A 104 15.56 -5.01 -16.94
C GLU A 104 15.01 -3.79 -17.68
N GLU A 105 15.35 -3.61 -18.96
CA GLU A 105 14.79 -2.53 -19.80
C GLU A 105 13.25 -2.61 -19.91
N ALA A 106 12.70 -3.82 -20.06
CA ALA A 106 11.27 -4.04 -20.13
C ALA A 106 10.57 -3.80 -18.78
N ARG A 107 11.24 -4.04 -17.66
CA ARG A 107 10.77 -3.73 -16.32
C ARG A 107 10.76 -2.22 -16.06
N ALA A 108 11.85 -1.53 -16.38
CA ALA A 108 11.97 -0.08 -16.22
C ALA A 108 10.85 0.69 -16.92
N LYS A 109 10.37 0.20 -18.07
CA LYS A 109 9.24 0.81 -18.81
C LYS A 109 7.86 0.52 -18.23
N ARG A 110 7.71 -0.35 -17.25
CA ARG A 110 6.41 -0.88 -16.80
C ARG A 110 6.12 -0.73 -15.31
N GLY A 111 7.15 -0.55 -14.49
CA GLY A 111 7.03 -0.39 -13.04
C GLY A 111 6.74 1.07 -12.63
N SER A 112 6.19 1.27 -11.43
CA SER A 112 6.23 2.58 -10.77
C SER A 112 7.67 2.97 -10.49
N SER A 113 7.92 4.27 -10.24
CA SER A 113 9.25 4.77 -9.83
C SER A 113 9.81 3.97 -8.65
N ASP A 114 8.99 3.76 -7.64
CA ASP A 114 9.37 3.04 -6.41
C ASP A 114 9.75 1.58 -6.70
N TYR A 115 8.96 0.89 -7.54
CA TYR A 115 9.28 -0.48 -7.94
C TYR A 115 10.55 -0.58 -8.77
N ASN A 116 10.82 0.40 -9.63
CA ASN A 116 11.99 0.40 -10.51
C ASN A 116 13.29 0.66 -9.73
N ASN A 117 13.23 1.54 -8.72
CA ASN A 117 14.38 1.90 -7.89
C ASN A 117 14.62 0.91 -6.73
N ALA A 118 13.64 0.04 -6.44
CA ALA A 118 13.74 -0.94 -5.35
C ALA A 118 14.74 -2.07 -5.67
N THR A 119 15.35 -2.61 -4.63
CA THR A 119 16.18 -3.81 -4.70
C THR A 119 15.35 -5.05 -5.06
N PRO A 120 15.96 -6.18 -5.40
CA PRO A 120 15.23 -7.42 -5.65
C PRO A 120 14.35 -7.86 -4.46
N MET A 121 14.84 -7.67 -3.21
CA MET A 121 14.09 -7.98 -1.99
C MET A 121 12.85 -7.08 -1.87
N MET A 122 13.04 -5.77 -1.95
CA MET A 122 11.93 -4.82 -1.85
C MET A 122 10.92 -4.95 -2.99
N ARG A 123 11.35 -5.32 -4.20
CA ARG A 123 10.41 -5.66 -5.31
C ARG A 123 9.55 -6.87 -4.98
N ALA A 124 10.12 -7.89 -4.33
CA ALA A 124 9.36 -9.07 -3.91
C ALA A 124 8.35 -8.69 -2.82
N ILE A 125 8.76 -7.90 -1.84
CA ILE A 125 7.90 -7.35 -0.78
C ILE A 125 6.75 -6.53 -1.39
N LEU A 126 7.06 -5.53 -2.22
CA LEU A 126 6.04 -4.69 -2.88
C LEU A 126 5.06 -5.54 -3.70
N SER A 127 5.57 -6.57 -4.39
CA SER A 127 4.73 -7.51 -5.14
C SER A 127 3.82 -8.34 -4.22
N LYS A 128 4.28 -8.75 -3.05
CA LYS A 128 3.50 -9.49 -2.04
C LYS A 128 2.41 -8.58 -1.47
N VAL A 129 2.79 -7.47 -0.86
CA VAL A 129 1.87 -6.59 -0.13
C VAL A 129 0.77 -5.98 -1.01
N VAL A 130 1.06 -5.62 -2.27
CA VAL A 130 0.05 -5.06 -3.17
C VAL A 130 -1.05 -6.06 -3.54
N ASN A 131 -0.79 -7.35 -3.41
CA ASN A 131 -1.74 -8.43 -3.70
C ASN A 131 -2.52 -8.93 -2.48
N GLU A 132 -2.15 -8.51 -1.28
CA GLU A 132 -2.91 -8.81 -0.08
C GLU A 132 -4.21 -8.01 -0.04
N ASP A 133 -5.32 -8.66 0.29
CA ASP A 133 -6.64 -8.05 0.37
C ASP A 133 -7.09 -8.03 1.83
N LEU A 134 -7.16 -6.85 2.41
CA LEU A 134 -7.46 -6.68 3.84
C LEU A 134 -8.95 -6.46 4.14
N LYS A 135 -9.82 -6.62 3.16
CA LYS A 135 -11.27 -6.49 3.37
C LYS A 135 -11.82 -7.41 4.45
N TYR A 136 -11.19 -8.58 4.63
CA TYR A 136 -11.62 -9.56 5.62
C TYR A 136 -11.52 -9.08 7.08
N CYS A 137 -10.58 -8.18 7.38
CA CYS A 137 -10.35 -7.69 8.75
C CYS A 137 -11.00 -6.31 9.01
N MET A 138 -11.40 -5.58 7.99
CA MET A 138 -12.03 -4.25 8.13
C MET A 138 -13.28 -4.24 9.02
N PRO A 139 -14.20 -5.25 8.96
CA PRO A 139 -15.36 -5.30 9.86
C PRO A 139 -15.01 -5.47 11.35
N GLN A 140 -13.77 -5.80 11.68
CA GLN A 140 -13.30 -5.98 13.05
C GLN A 140 -12.74 -4.68 13.66
N ILE A 141 -12.56 -3.64 12.85
CA ILE A 141 -12.08 -2.32 13.33
C ILE A 141 -13.19 -1.67 14.14
N LYS A 142 -12.89 -1.42 15.43
CA LYS A 142 -13.84 -0.81 16.39
C LYS A 142 -13.63 0.69 16.55
N ALA A 143 -12.49 1.19 16.14
CA ALA A 143 -12.12 2.59 16.29
C ALA A 143 -12.84 3.47 15.27
N PRO A 144 -13.23 4.70 15.66
CA PRO A 144 -13.68 5.71 14.72
C PRO A 144 -12.63 5.90 13.62
N THR A 145 -13.05 5.80 12.37
CA THR A 145 -12.15 5.79 11.22
C THR A 145 -12.48 6.93 10.27
N LEU A 146 -11.47 7.78 9.99
CA LEU A 146 -11.56 8.84 9.01
C LEU A 146 -10.82 8.43 7.74
N LEU A 147 -11.53 8.47 6.62
CA LEU A 147 -10.98 8.23 5.29
C LEU A 147 -10.84 9.58 4.58
N ILE A 148 -9.63 9.96 4.16
CA ILE A 148 -9.37 11.17 3.38
C ILE A 148 -8.81 10.75 2.03
N TRP A 149 -9.41 11.25 0.93
CA TRP A 149 -9.09 10.72 -0.38
C TRP A 149 -9.11 11.74 -1.50
N GLY A 150 -8.10 11.71 -2.36
CA GLY A 150 -8.10 12.45 -3.61
C GLY A 150 -9.02 11.79 -4.66
N GLU A 151 -9.92 12.59 -5.28
CA GLU A 151 -10.87 12.05 -6.27
C GLU A 151 -10.17 11.55 -7.55
N ASN A 152 -9.01 12.11 -7.87
CA ASN A 152 -8.20 11.74 -9.03
C ASN A 152 -7.11 10.70 -8.71
N ASP A 153 -7.16 10.06 -7.54
CA ASP A 153 -6.19 9.03 -7.18
C ASP A 153 -6.31 7.81 -8.10
N THR A 154 -5.24 7.54 -8.84
CA THR A 154 -5.14 6.39 -9.75
C THR A 154 -4.41 5.21 -9.14
N ALA A 155 -3.68 5.40 -8.05
CA ALA A 155 -2.95 4.35 -7.34
C ALA A 155 -3.87 3.56 -6.41
N THR A 156 -4.65 4.28 -5.59
CA THR A 156 -5.72 3.76 -4.73
C THR A 156 -7.03 4.49 -5.05
N PRO A 157 -7.77 4.06 -6.07
CA PRO A 157 -8.93 4.81 -6.57
C PRO A 157 -10.00 5.04 -5.49
N LEU A 158 -10.70 6.15 -5.56
CA LEU A 158 -11.77 6.56 -4.61
C LEU A 158 -12.79 5.45 -4.31
N ARG A 159 -13.07 4.56 -5.27
CA ARG A 159 -13.91 3.37 -5.05
C ARG A 159 -13.38 2.41 -3.97
N ASP A 160 -12.07 2.43 -3.72
CA ASP A 160 -11.46 1.60 -2.68
C ASP A 160 -11.76 2.22 -1.31
N ALA A 161 -11.73 3.56 -1.18
CA ALA A 161 -12.22 4.27 0.01
C ALA A 161 -13.71 4.01 0.28
N GLN A 162 -14.56 4.09 -0.75
CA GLN A 162 -15.98 3.77 -0.64
C GLN A 162 -16.23 2.31 -0.22
N THR A 163 -15.32 1.40 -0.57
CA THR A 163 -15.36 0.02 -0.12
C THR A 163 -14.98 -0.09 1.35
N MET A 164 -13.94 0.63 1.79
CA MET A 164 -13.52 0.68 3.18
C MET A 164 -14.61 1.30 4.07
N GLU A 165 -15.22 2.41 3.65
CA GLU A 165 -16.33 3.07 4.36
C GLU A 165 -17.50 2.13 4.60
N LYS A 166 -17.82 1.26 3.66
CA LYS A 166 -18.90 0.26 3.80
C LYS A 166 -18.54 -0.91 4.70
N LEU A 167 -17.26 -1.25 4.81
CA LEU A 167 -16.80 -2.43 5.56
C LEU A 167 -16.39 -2.11 6.99
N ILE A 168 -15.91 -0.90 7.25
CA ILE A 168 -15.50 -0.45 8.58
C ILE A 168 -16.74 0.12 9.29
N PRO A 169 -17.14 -0.42 10.47
CA PRO A 169 -18.43 -0.08 11.10
C PRO A 169 -18.63 1.41 11.44
N ASP A 170 -17.57 2.08 11.88
CA ASP A 170 -17.60 3.50 12.24
C ASP A 170 -16.59 4.27 11.38
N ALA A 171 -16.93 4.42 10.09
CA ALA A 171 -16.07 5.12 9.12
C ALA A 171 -16.82 6.28 8.43
N GLY A 172 -16.10 7.39 8.24
CA GLY A 172 -16.56 8.52 7.43
C GLY A 172 -15.54 8.87 6.35
N LEU A 173 -16.02 9.14 5.14
CA LEU A 173 -15.20 9.48 3.98
C LEU A 173 -15.28 10.97 3.64
N VAL A 174 -14.13 11.61 3.51
CA VAL A 174 -13.99 12.98 2.99
C VAL A 174 -13.17 12.92 1.70
N SER A 175 -13.79 13.26 0.57
CA SER A 175 -13.08 13.33 -0.70
C SER A 175 -12.61 14.75 -1.01
N PHE A 176 -11.43 14.84 -1.67
CA PHE A 176 -10.80 16.10 -2.06
C PHE A 176 -10.85 16.24 -3.58
N PRO A 177 -11.71 17.14 -4.11
CA PRO A 177 -11.83 17.37 -5.54
C PRO A 177 -10.50 17.82 -6.16
N GLY A 178 -10.15 17.24 -7.30
CA GLY A 178 -8.94 17.59 -8.04
C GLY A 178 -7.64 17.01 -7.51
N CYS A 179 -7.63 16.45 -6.29
CA CYS A 179 -6.45 15.87 -5.65
C CYS A 179 -6.16 14.44 -6.13
N GLY A 180 -4.87 14.08 -6.18
CA GLY A 180 -4.39 12.74 -6.54
C GLY A 180 -4.03 11.89 -5.31
N HIS A 181 -3.01 11.03 -5.50
CA HIS A 181 -2.55 10.07 -4.46
C HIS A 181 -1.86 10.72 -3.24
N TYR A 182 -1.57 12.00 -3.29
CA TYR A 182 -0.99 12.76 -2.19
C TYR A 182 -1.92 13.91 -1.82
N SER A 183 -3.18 13.60 -1.50
CA SER A 183 -4.23 14.58 -1.23
C SER A 183 -3.85 15.59 -0.14
N PHE A 184 -3.05 15.16 0.83
CA PHE A 184 -2.51 16.01 1.91
C PHE A 184 -1.46 17.04 1.42
N LEU A 185 -0.77 16.77 0.31
CA LEU A 185 0.14 17.72 -0.35
C LEU A 185 -0.58 18.59 -1.38
N ASP A 186 -1.55 18.01 -2.10
CA ASP A 186 -2.31 18.71 -3.12
C ASP A 186 -3.22 19.78 -2.52
N ASN A 187 -3.78 19.52 -1.31
CA ASN A 187 -4.63 20.47 -0.59
C ASN A 187 -4.35 20.47 0.93
N PRO A 188 -3.19 21.00 1.37
CA PRO A 188 -2.77 20.95 2.77
C PRO A 188 -3.67 21.76 3.71
N ILE A 189 -4.32 22.81 3.22
CA ILE A 189 -5.21 23.65 4.02
C ILE A 189 -6.47 22.87 4.40
N GLN A 190 -7.12 22.24 3.42
CA GLN A 190 -8.29 21.42 3.65
C GLN A 190 -7.94 20.20 4.49
N PHE A 191 -6.82 19.56 4.23
CA PHE A 191 -6.33 18.43 5.00
C PHE A 191 -6.17 18.79 6.49
N ALA A 192 -5.49 19.90 6.79
CA ALA A 192 -5.34 20.37 8.16
C ALA A 192 -6.69 20.74 8.83
N ALA A 193 -7.63 21.30 8.07
CA ALA A 193 -8.96 21.63 8.61
C ALA A 193 -9.73 20.34 8.97
N VAL A 194 -9.70 19.32 8.12
CA VAL A 194 -10.37 18.03 8.37
C VAL A 194 -9.76 17.28 9.56
N LEU A 195 -8.43 17.38 9.76
CA LEU A 195 -7.78 16.72 10.90
C LEU A 195 -8.07 17.41 12.24
N ARG A 196 -8.46 18.70 12.24
CA ARG A 196 -8.78 19.47 13.46
C ARG A 196 -10.23 19.36 13.87
N SER A 197 -11.10 18.93 12.96
CA SER A 197 -12.55 18.73 13.24
C SER A 197 -12.77 17.41 13.98
#